data_aa0f5b45ee69de9c2854351b6758793a
#
_entry.id   aa0f5b45ee69de9c2854351b6758793a
#
_cell.length_a   1.000
_cell.length_b   1.000
_cell.length_c   1.000
_cell.angle_alpha   90.00
_cell.angle_beta   90.00
_cell.angle_gamma   90.00
#
_symmetry.space_group_name_H-M   'P 1'
#
loop_
_entity.id
_entity.type
_entity.pdbx_description
1 polymer ?
#
loop_
_entity_poly.entity_id
_entity_poly.type
_entity_poly.pdbx_seq_one_letter_code
_entity_poly.pdbx_strand_id
1 'polypeptide(L)'
;LLLHDHGAHFSIGKEKMVRPFGVEASVLADADDWAEKCYDKQYVGDYLASHGYVVLAVDALFWGERGRKEGVRYDSQQALAANMLQMGMSWGALIAWDDIRSAEFLASLPMVHKEKIGTMGFSMGAHRAWMVSAATDVVKAGAAVCWMNTTDSLMTLTNNQNKGGSAYSMIIPGIRNWMDYPHVASIACPKPMLFINGLRDKLFPVKGVESAFSTMQDVWKSQSVENLLTTKFYDLPHFCSKEIQDDILEFFNQNLK
;
A
#
# COMPACT_ATOMS: atom_id res chain seq x y z
N LEU A 1 2.34 -10.38 3.08
CA LEU A 1 1.90 -9.92 1.76
C LEU A 1 2.47 -8.53 1.48
N LEU A 2 3.22 -8.37 0.39
CA LEU A 2 3.80 -7.10 -0.01
C LEU A 2 3.05 -6.51 -1.20
N LEU A 3 2.74 -5.23 -1.11
CA LEU A 3 1.91 -4.52 -2.06
C LEU A 3 2.68 -3.30 -2.60
N HIS A 4 3.07 -3.38 -3.87
CA HIS A 4 3.94 -2.38 -4.50
C HIS A 4 3.26 -1.03 -4.73
N ASP A 5 4.06 0.01 -4.87
CA ASP A 5 3.65 1.37 -5.17
C ASP A 5 3.21 1.58 -6.63
N HIS A 6 2.59 2.73 -6.90
CA HIS A 6 2.18 3.14 -8.25
C HIS A 6 3.39 3.57 -9.09
N GLY A 7 4.07 4.61 -8.64
CA GLY A 7 5.25 5.21 -9.24
C GLY A 7 5.09 5.74 -10.65
N ALA A 8 3.92 5.64 -11.27
CA ALA A 8 3.72 5.83 -12.72
C ALA A 8 4.66 4.94 -13.56
N HIS A 9 5.09 3.81 -12.98
CA HIS A 9 6.09 2.92 -13.52
C HIS A 9 5.49 1.53 -13.65
N PHE A 10 4.99 1.21 -14.84
CA PHE A 10 4.15 0.05 -15.10
C PHE A 10 4.91 -1.18 -15.58
N SER A 11 6.18 -1.00 -16.01
CA SER A 11 7.04 -2.09 -16.50
C SER A 11 7.34 -3.13 -15.45
N ILE A 12 7.38 -2.72 -14.18
CA ILE A 12 7.60 -3.57 -13.02
C ILE A 12 6.51 -3.33 -11.96
N GLY A 13 6.19 -4.36 -11.20
CA GLY A 13 5.24 -4.31 -10.07
C GLY A 13 5.86 -4.92 -8.83
N LYS A 14 5.75 -6.24 -8.64
CA LYS A 14 6.37 -6.99 -7.54
C LYS A 14 7.89 -6.84 -7.46
N GLU A 15 8.53 -6.60 -8.58
CA GLU A 15 9.98 -6.37 -8.70
C GLU A 15 10.44 -5.10 -7.98
N LYS A 16 9.54 -4.18 -7.65
CA LYS A 16 9.81 -3.02 -6.79
C LYS A 16 10.05 -3.42 -5.33
N MET A 17 9.49 -4.56 -4.91
CA MET A 17 9.46 -5.00 -3.52
C MET A 17 10.40 -6.18 -3.25
N VAL A 18 10.63 -7.04 -4.25
CA VAL A 18 11.45 -8.24 -4.16
C VAL A 18 12.41 -8.24 -5.34
N ARG A 19 13.70 -8.51 -5.06
CA ARG A 19 14.71 -8.55 -6.12
C ARG A 19 14.41 -9.67 -7.11
N PRO A 20 14.19 -9.37 -8.39
CA PRO A 20 13.80 -10.40 -9.35
C PRO A 20 14.95 -11.36 -9.64
N PHE A 21 14.59 -12.61 -9.91
CA PHE A 21 15.53 -13.68 -10.27
C PHE A 21 15.11 -14.33 -11.59
N GLY A 22 16.10 -14.58 -12.47
CA GLY A 22 15.83 -15.26 -13.75
C GLY A 22 15.06 -14.41 -14.77
N VAL A 23 15.09 -13.07 -14.62
CA VAL A 23 14.45 -12.11 -15.53
C VAL A 23 15.45 -11.53 -16.52
N GLU A 24 14.95 -10.84 -17.54
CA GLU A 24 15.78 -10.07 -18.47
C GLU A 24 16.60 -9.01 -17.73
N ALA A 25 17.83 -8.75 -18.21
CA ALA A 25 18.73 -7.78 -17.57
C ALA A 25 18.12 -6.37 -17.45
N SER A 26 17.27 -5.97 -18.40
CA SER A 26 16.55 -4.69 -18.37
C SER A 26 15.56 -4.60 -17.22
N VAL A 27 14.86 -5.68 -16.90
CA VAL A 27 13.91 -5.75 -15.76
C VAL A 27 14.66 -5.65 -14.45
N LEU A 28 15.80 -6.35 -14.33
CA LEU A 28 16.64 -6.27 -13.13
C LEU A 28 17.20 -4.85 -12.93
N ALA A 29 17.69 -4.22 -13.99
CA ALA A 29 18.22 -2.85 -13.93
C ALA A 29 17.13 -1.84 -13.52
N ASP A 30 15.91 -2.01 -14.03
CA ASP A 30 14.75 -1.20 -13.71
C ASP A 30 14.33 -1.37 -12.24
N ALA A 31 14.37 -2.59 -11.73
CA ALA A 31 14.08 -2.90 -10.33
C ALA A 31 15.15 -2.34 -9.38
N ASP A 32 16.44 -2.48 -9.72
CA ASP A 32 17.55 -1.93 -8.93
C ASP A 32 17.49 -0.39 -8.85
N ASP A 33 17.20 0.30 -9.99
CA ASP A 33 16.99 1.76 -10.04
C ASP A 33 15.81 2.17 -9.15
N TRP A 34 14.71 1.41 -9.19
CA TRP A 34 13.54 1.69 -8.36
C TRP A 34 13.80 1.48 -6.87
N ALA A 35 14.55 0.44 -6.50
CA ALA A 35 14.95 0.20 -5.12
C ALA A 35 15.84 1.35 -4.60
N GLU A 36 16.76 1.88 -5.43
CA GLU A 36 17.55 3.05 -5.09
C GLU A 36 16.68 4.29 -4.90
N LYS A 37 15.76 4.54 -5.81
CA LYS A 37 14.94 5.75 -5.86
C LYS A 37 13.90 5.83 -4.75
N CYS A 38 13.32 4.71 -4.32
CA CYS A 38 12.15 4.69 -3.44
C CYS A 38 12.36 3.93 -2.13
N TYR A 39 13.34 3.02 -2.05
CA TYR A 39 13.50 2.08 -0.95
C TYR A 39 14.92 2.04 -0.36
N ASP A 40 15.70 3.09 -0.55
CA ASP A 40 17.03 3.24 0.04
C ASP A 40 18.00 2.11 -0.35
N LYS A 41 17.95 1.68 -1.61
CA LYS A 41 18.76 0.57 -2.18
C LYS A 41 18.50 -0.79 -1.51
N GLN A 42 17.33 -0.97 -0.91
CA GLN A 42 16.98 -2.21 -0.23
C GLN A 42 15.64 -2.75 -0.76
N TYR A 43 15.62 -4.01 -1.14
CA TYR A 43 14.36 -4.70 -1.42
C TYR A 43 13.72 -5.12 -0.10
N VAL A 44 12.60 -4.51 0.23
CA VAL A 44 11.92 -4.74 1.51
C VAL A 44 11.50 -6.21 1.69
N GLY A 45 11.16 -6.89 0.60
CA GLY A 45 10.81 -8.31 0.64
C GLY A 45 11.98 -9.21 0.98
N ASP A 46 13.16 -8.97 0.37
CA ASP A 46 14.38 -9.71 0.67
C ASP A 46 14.83 -9.43 2.10
N TYR A 47 14.68 -8.17 2.55
CA TYR A 47 14.98 -7.77 3.93
C TYR A 47 14.09 -8.54 4.93
N LEU A 48 12.78 -8.56 4.75
CA LEU A 48 11.88 -9.32 5.62
C LEU A 48 12.13 -10.84 5.55
N ALA A 49 12.39 -11.38 4.35
CA ALA A 49 12.70 -12.80 4.18
C ALA A 49 13.96 -13.21 4.92
N SER A 50 15.01 -12.36 4.90
CA SER A 50 16.26 -12.61 5.67
C SER A 50 16.03 -12.61 7.18
N HIS A 51 14.91 -12.05 7.66
CA HIS A 51 14.50 -12.06 9.06
C HIS A 51 13.45 -13.13 9.40
N GLY A 52 13.27 -14.13 8.52
CA GLY A 52 12.46 -15.32 8.78
C GLY A 52 10.99 -15.22 8.41
N TYR A 53 10.60 -14.26 7.58
CA TYR A 53 9.26 -14.17 7.04
C TYR A 53 9.14 -14.89 5.69
N VAL A 54 8.04 -15.58 5.47
CA VAL A 54 7.62 -15.98 4.12
C VAL A 54 6.99 -14.76 3.45
N VAL A 55 7.49 -14.41 2.26
CA VAL A 55 7.09 -13.20 1.55
C VAL A 55 6.36 -13.57 0.26
N LEU A 56 5.21 -12.98 0.04
CA LEU A 56 4.48 -12.98 -1.23
C LEU A 56 4.35 -11.54 -1.72
N ALA A 57 4.85 -11.25 -2.91
CA ALA A 57 4.63 -9.99 -3.60
C ALA A 57 3.84 -10.23 -4.90
N VAL A 58 2.83 -9.41 -5.16
CA VAL A 58 1.93 -9.58 -6.30
C VAL A 58 1.83 -8.31 -7.13
N ASP A 59 1.77 -8.47 -8.45
CA ASP A 59 1.51 -7.37 -9.37
C ASP A 59 0.05 -6.90 -9.24
N ALA A 60 -0.15 -5.61 -9.07
CA ALA A 60 -1.45 -5.01 -9.28
C ALA A 60 -1.85 -5.11 -10.78
N LEU A 61 -3.14 -5.12 -11.04
CA LEU A 61 -3.66 -5.11 -12.41
C LEU A 61 -3.08 -3.93 -13.20
N PHE A 62 -2.46 -4.22 -14.33
CA PHE A 62 -1.74 -3.35 -15.25
C PHE A 62 -0.28 -3.04 -14.89
N TRP A 63 0.31 -3.64 -13.86
CA TRP A 63 1.74 -3.57 -13.58
C TRP A 63 2.43 -4.91 -13.87
N GLY A 64 3.72 -4.84 -14.20
CA GLY A 64 4.59 -5.99 -14.40
C GLY A 64 4.03 -7.02 -15.38
N GLU A 65 4.02 -8.27 -15.01
CA GLU A 65 3.50 -9.37 -15.82
C GLU A 65 1.97 -9.32 -16.05
N ARG A 66 1.25 -8.55 -15.23
CA ARG A 66 -0.19 -8.28 -15.40
C ARG A 66 -0.45 -7.03 -16.26
N GLY A 67 0.60 -6.48 -16.86
CA GLY A 67 0.53 -5.40 -17.81
C GLY A 67 -0.13 -5.81 -19.13
N ARG A 68 -0.35 -4.82 -20.00
CA ARG A 68 -0.82 -5.07 -21.37
C ARG A 68 0.37 -5.35 -22.27
N LYS A 69 0.19 -6.14 -23.33
CA LYS A 69 1.24 -6.42 -24.33
C LYS A 69 1.85 -5.14 -24.94
N GLU A 70 1.01 -4.13 -25.12
CA GLU A 70 1.39 -2.82 -25.66
C GLU A 70 2.02 -1.91 -24.59
N GLY A 71 2.15 -2.40 -23.35
CA GLY A 71 2.50 -1.61 -22.20
C GLY A 71 1.34 -0.74 -21.69
N VAL A 72 1.50 -0.20 -20.49
CA VAL A 72 0.57 0.78 -19.91
C VAL A 72 1.33 2.10 -19.79
N ARG A 73 0.79 3.14 -20.41
CA ARG A 73 1.36 4.48 -20.33
C ARG A 73 0.60 5.32 -19.32
N TYR A 74 1.26 6.33 -18.79
CA TYR A 74 0.67 7.21 -17.80
C TYR A 74 -0.65 7.86 -18.27
N ASP A 75 -0.68 8.30 -19.53
CA ASP A 75 -1.83 8.96 -20.13
C ASP A 75 -3.01 8.00 -20.45
N SER A 76 -2.77 6.68 -20.49
CA SER A 76 -3.84 5.70 -20.74
C SER A 76 -4.66 5.34 -19.52
N GLN A 77 -4.25 5.75 -18.32
CA GLN A 77 -4.94 5.39 -17.06
C GLN A 77 -6.37 5.91 -17.00
N GLN A 78 -6.61 7.10 -17.53
CA GLN A 78 -7.96 7.67 -17.58
C GLN A 78 -8.92 6.78 -18.37
N ALA A 79 -8.50 6.31 -19.54
CA ALA A 79 -9.33 5.45 -20.38
C ALA A 79 -9.62 4.10 -19.71
N LEU A 80 -8.59 3.49 -19.06
CA LEU A 80 -8.76 2.25 -18.31
C LEU A 80 -9.78 2.41 -17.17
N ALA A 81 -9.62 3.46 -16.36
CA ALA A 81 -10.53 3.73 -15.25
C ALA A 81 -11.95 4.04 -15.73
N ALA A 82 -12.09 4.84 -16.80
CA ALA A 82 -13.39 5.17 -17.38
C ALA A 82 -14.12 3.92 -17.91
N ASN A 83 -13.40 3.01 -18.56
CA ASN A 83 -13.98 1.75 -19.04
C ASN A 83 -14.47 0.87 -17.88
N MET A 84 -13.74 0.79 -16.78
CA MET A 84 -14.15 0.05 -15.59
C MET A 84 -15.40 0.66 -14.95
N LEU A 85 -15.45 1.99 -14.81
CA LEU A 85 -16.60 2.69 -14.27
C LEU A 85 -17.87 2.47 -15.15
N GLN A 86 -17.72 2.42 -16.48
CA GLN A 86 -18.82 2.08 -17.40
C GLN A 86 -19.39 0.67 -17.16
N MET A 87 -18.54 -0.26 -16.68
CA MET A 87 -18.94 -1.62 -16.31
C MET A 87 -19.43 -1.73 -14.86
N GLY A 88 -19.60 -0.60 -14.15
CA GLY A 88 -20.00 -0.60 -12.74
C GLY A 88 -18.91 -1.04 -11.76
N MET A 89 -17.65 -1.02 -12.18
CA MET A 89 -16.49 -1.41 -11.37
C MET A 89 -15.55 -0.24 -11.19
N SER A 90 -14.72 -0.28 -10.14
CA SER A 90 -13.56 0.61 -10.05
C SER A 90 -12.26 -0.19 -10.15
N TRP A 91 -11.23 0.44 -10.68
CA TRP A 91 -9.89 -0.17 -10.75
C TRP A 91 -9.37 -0.52 -9.35
N GLY A 92 -9.55 0.38 -8.38
CA GLY A 92 -9.19 0.14 -6.99
C GLY A 92 -9.91 -1.06 -6.36
N ALA A 93 -11.19 -1.28 -6.70
CA ALA A 93 -11.94 -2.43 -6.21
C ALA A 93 -11.41 -3.77 -6.77
N LEU A 94 -11.02 -3.81 -8.05
CA LEU A 94 -10.41 -5.00 -8.64
C LEU A 94 -9.04 -5.31 -8.00
N ILE A 95 -8.22 -4.29 -7.76
CA ILE A 95 -6.94 -4.45 -7.06
C ILE A 95 -7.19 -4.96 -5.63
N ALA A 96 -8.13 -4.37 -4.89
CA ALA A 96 -8.44 -4.81 -3.52
C ALA A 96 -8.94 -6.27 -3.49
N TRP A 97 -9.75 -6.68 -4.46
CA TRP A 97 -10.17 -8.07 -4.60
C TRP A 97 -8.98 -9.01 -4.81
N ASP A 98 -8.08 -8.67 -5.72
CA ASP A 98 -6.87 -9.45 -6.00
C ASP A 98 -5.97 -9.56 -4.76
N ASP A 99 -5.86 -8.48 -3.97
CA ASP A 99 -5.07 -8.46 -2.74
C ASP A 99 -5.68 -9.36 -1.65
N ILE A 100 -7.02 -9.38 -1.52
CA ILE A 100 -7.72 -10.32 -0.64
C ILE A 100 -7.45 -11.77 -1.06
N ARG A 101 -7.61 -12.07 -2.36
CA ARG A 101 -7.32 -13.43 -2.89
C ARG A 101 -5.86 -13.83 -2.69
N SER A 102 -4.93 -12.86 -2.79
CA SER A 102 -3.50 -13.10 -2.55
C SER A 102 -3.22 -13.39 -1.07
N ALA A 103 -3.90 -12.70 -0.14
CA ALA A 103 -3.81 -13.01 1.28
C ALA A 103 -4.33 -14.42 1.61
N GLU A 104 -5.45 -14.81 1.03
CA GLU A 104 -6.02 -16.15 1.19
C GLU A 104 -5.12 -17.23 0.59
N PHE A 105 -4.52 -16.98 -0.59
CA PHE A 105 -3.53 -17.86 -1.17
C PHE A 105 -2.32 -18.02 -0.26
N LEU A 106 -1.76 -16.92 0.25
CA LEU A 106 -0.65 -16.97 1.20
C LEU A 106 -1.01 -17.81 2.44
N ALA A 107 -2.22 -17.62 2.99
CA ALA A 107 -2.72 -18.39 4.13
C ALA A 107 -2.87 -19.89 3.85
N SER A 108 -3.03 -20.30 2.60
CA SER A 108 -3.20 -21.69 2.20
C SER A 108 -1.88 -22.46 2.09
N LEU A 109 -0.73 -21.76 2.08
CA LEU A 109 0.57 -22.38 1.90
C LEU A 109 0.99 -23.15 3.17
N PRO A 110 1.48 -24.40 3.04
CA PRO A 110 1.75 -25.26 4.20
C PRO A 110 2.90 -24.75 5.09
N MET A 111 3.79 -23.88 4.57
CA MET A 111 4.88 -23.26 5.32
C MET A 111 4.46 -21.95 6.01
N VAL A 112 3.22 -21.49 5.85
CA VAL A 112 2.73 -20.22 6.39
C VAL A 112 1.86 -20.45 7.61
N HIS A 113 2.12 -19.71 8.67
CA HIS A 113 1.23 -19.62 9.82
C HIS A 113 0.04 -18.69 9.48
N LYS A 114 -1.11 -19.28 9.14
CA LYS A 114 -2.31 -18.53 8.73
C LYS A 114 -2.82 -17.51 9.76
N GLU A 115 -2.49 -17.69 11.05
CA GLU A 115 -2.84 -16.75 12.12
C GLU A 115 -1.78 -15.64 12.33
N LYS A 116 -0.73 -15.62 11.50
CA LYS A 116 0.40 -14.68 11.59
C LYS A 116 0.68 -14.00 10.26
N ILE A 117 -0.35 -13.59 9.54
CA ILE A 117 -0.23 -12.95 8.23
C ILE A 117 -0.26 -11.43 8.40
N GLY A 118 0.82 -10.79 7.98
CA GLY A 118 0.90 -9.34 7.86
C GLY A 118 0.82 -8.86 6.42
N THR A 119 0.48 -7.60 6.24
CA THR A 119 0.58 -6.92 4.96
C THR A 119 1.34 -5.61 5.11
N MET A 120 2.12 -5.26 4.10
CA MET A 120 2.78 -3.95 4.04
C MET A 120 2.79 -3.41 2.63
N GLY A 121 2.79 -2.09 2.53
CA GLY A 121 2.97 -1.41 1.27
C GLY A 121 3.40 0.03 1.42
N PHE A 122 3.97 0.56 0.34
CA PHE A 122 4.39 1.95 0.20
C PHE A 122 3.54 2.65 -0.86
N SER A 123 3.17 3.93 -0.65
CA SER A 123 2.39 4.72 -1.61
C SER A 123 1.07 4.03 -1.99
N MET A 124 0.76 3.77 -3.24
CA MET A 124 -0.40 2.97 -3.64
C MET A 124 -0.43 1.62 -2.90
N GLY A 125 0.73 1.02 -2.65
CA GLY A 125 0.83 -0.20 -1.84
C GLY A 125 0.33 -0.01 -0.41
N ALA A 126 0.55 1.17 0.19
CA ALA A 126 0.00 1.50 1.50
C ALA A 126 -1.53 1.60 1.47
N HIS A 127 -2.10 2.22 0.42
CA HIS A 127 -3.54 2.21 0.19
C HIS A 127 -4.09 0.77 0.12
N ARG A 128 -3.42 -0.09 -0.64
CA ARG A 128 -3.75 -1.51 -0.75
C ARG A 128 -3.64 -2.23 0.60
N ALA A 129 -2.57 -1.93 1.37
CA ALA A 129 -2.31 -2.59 2.66
C ALA A 129 -3.40 -2.29 3.70
N TRP A 130 -3.80 -1.03 3.88
CA TRP A 130 -4.89 -0.75 4.81
C TRP A 130 -6.26 -1.19 4.27
N MET A 131 -6.48 -1.17 2.95
CA MET A 131 -7.70 -1.72 2.34
C MET A 131 -7.86 -3.21 2.60
N VAL A 132 -6.83 -4.02 2.35
CA VAL A 132 -6.91 -5.47 2.60
C VAL A 132 -6.98 -5.77 4.09
N SER A 133 -6.32 -4.98 4.95
CA SER A 133 -6.43 -5.13 6.40
C SER A 133 -7.86 -4.87 6.90
N ALA A 134 -8.57 -3.91 6.28
CA ALA A 134 -9.96 -3.61 6.58
C ALA A 134 -10.95 -4.66 6.03
N ALA A 135 -10.62 -5.26 4.87
CA ALA A 135 -11.56 -6.07 4.09
C ALA A 135 -11.51 -7.56 4.37
N THR A 136 -10.51 -8.09 5.08
CA THR A 136 -10.40 -9.53 5.37
C THR A 136 -9.77 -9.81 6.73
N ASP A 137 -10.28 -10.84 7.43
CA ASP A 137 -9.71 -11.31 8.69
C ASP A 137 -8.49 -12.22 8.52
N VAL A 138 -8.12 -12.54 7.29
CA VAL A 138 -6.89 -13.28 7.00
C VAL A 138 -5.66 -12.47 7.42
N VAL A 139 -5.64 -11.17 7.15
CA VAL A 139 -4.58 -10.25 7.58
C VAL A 139 -4.76 -9.91 9.05
N LYS A 140 -3.70 -10.11 9.85
CA LYS A 140 -3.69 -9.91 11.30
C LYS A 140 -3.00 -8.62 11.72
N ALA A 141 -2.09 -8.09 10.91
CA ALA A 141 -1.40 -6.81 11.14
C ALA A 141 -1.09 -6.12 9.83
N GLY A 142 -1.12 -4.80 9.79
CA GLY A 142 -0.88 -4.02 8.57
C GLY A 142 0.08 -2.86 8.77
N ALA A 143 0.97 -2.62 7.80
CA ALA A 143 1.87 -1.48 7.75
C ALA A 143 1.65 -0.68 6.45
N ALA A 144 1.35 0.61 6.58
CA ALA A 144 1.03 1.51 5.49
C ALA A 144 1.98 2.72 5.49
N VAL A 145 2.82 2.84 4.46
CA VAL A 145 3.84 3.87 4.36
C VAL A 145 3.49 4.88 3.27
N CYS A 146 3.38 6.15 3.64
CA CYS A 146 3.16 7.27 2.73
C CYS A 146 1.88 7.16 1.89
N TRP A 147 0.80 6.69 2.47
CA TRP A 147 -0.54 6.85 1.92
C TRP A 147 -1.61 6.79 3.01
N MET A 148 -1.87 7.91 3.64
CA MET A 148 -3.08 8.18 4.42
C MET A 148 -3.33 9.68 4.39
N ASN A 149 -4.60 10.07 4.20
CA ASN A 149 -5.00 11.47 4.23
C ASN A 149 -6.53 11.58 4.30
N THR A 150 -7.04 12.78 4.46
CA THR A 150 -8.47 13.07 4.28
C THR A 150 -8.77 13.49 2.85
N THR A 151 -9.95 13.19 2.36
CA THR A 151 -10.39 13.62 1.02
C THR A 151 -10.46 15.14 0.90
N ASP A 152 -10.80 15.87 1.96
CA ASP A 152 -10.81 17.33 1.97
C ASP A 152 -9.44 17.92 1.65
N SER A 153 -8.37 17.31 2.16
CA SER A 153 -7.00 17.73 1.85
C SER A 153 -6.51 17.27 0.47
N LEU A 154 -7.02 16.16 -0.05
CA LEU A 154 -6.62 15.62 -1.34
C LEU A 154 -7.41 16.19 -2.51
N MET A 155 -8.70 16.51 -2.33
CA MET A 155 -9.58 17.00 -3.38
C MET A 155 -9.46 18.52 -3.57
N THR A 156 -8.25 19.00 -3.74
CA THR A 156 -7.93 20.41 -3.95
C THR A 156 -7.20 20.62 -5.28
N LEU A 157 -7.19 21.87 -5.78
CA LEU A 157 -6.55 22.22 -7.05
C LEU A 157 -5.04 21.93 -7.10
N THR A 158 -4.39 21.80 -5.96
CA THR A 158 -2.93 21.65 -5.86
C THR A 158 -2.49 20.27 -5.44
N ASN A 159 -3.40 19.39 -5.03
CA ASN A 159 -3.06 18.10 -4.44
C ASN A 159 -3.23 16.90 -5.37
N ASN A 160 -2.92 15.72 -4.85
CA ASN A 160 -2.80 14.46 -5.57
C ASN A 160 -4.04 14.12 -6.40
N GLN A 161 -5.23 14.32 -5.87
CA GLN A 161 -6.48 13.96 -6.56
C GLN A 161 -6.69 14.77 -7.85
N ASN A 162 -6.05 15.95 -7.96
CA ASN A 162 -6.11 16.77 -9.17
C ASN A 162 -4.89 16.61 -10.08
N LYS A 163 -3.82 16.01 -9.58
CA LYS A 163 -2.56 15.85 -10.36
C LYS A 163 -2.58 14.61 -11.23
N GLY A 164 -3.64 13.88 -11.20
CA GLY A 164 -3.81 13.00 -12.24
C GLY A 164 -3.86 11.52 -12.06
N GLY A 165 -3.27 10.86 -12.99
CA GLY A 165 -3.46 9.47 -13.28
C GLY A 165 -3.21 8.51 -12.13
N SER A 166 -2.38 8.84 -11.16
CA SER A 166 -2.10 7.95 -10.03
C SER A 166 -3.32 7.72 -9.11
N ALA A 167 -4.28 8.65 -9.08
CA ALA A 167 -5.47 8.51 -8.27
C ALA A 167 -6.44 7.43 -8.81
N TYR A 168 -6.47 7.20 -10.12
CA TYR A 168 -7.45 6.29 -10.74
C TYR A 168 -7.45 4.88 -10.18
N SER A 169 -6.29 4.35 -9.84
CA SER A 169 -6.14 3.01 -9.25
C SER A 169 -6.52 2.92 -7.77
N MET A 170 -6.80 4.05 -7.11
CA MET A 170 -7.07 4.17 -5.68
C MET A 170 -8.42 4.81 -5.38
N ILE A 171 -9.24 5.06 -6.41
CA ILE A 171 -10.56 5.67 -6.23
C ILE A 171 -11.54 4.64 -5.65
N ILE A 172 -12.21 5.03 -4.57
CA ILE A 172 -13.39 4.35 -4.04
C ILE A 172 -14.60 5.22 -4.40
N PRO A 173 -15.34 4.89 -5.46
CA PRO A 173 -16.44 5.73 -5.95
C PRO A 173 -17.51 5.94 -4.88
N GLY A 174 -17.89 7.21 -4.68
CA GLY A 174 -18.96 7.57 -3.76
C GLY A 174 -18.62 7.53 -2.27
N ILE A 175 -17.39 7.20 -1.89
CA ILE A 175 -16.98 7.09 -0.48
C ILE A 175 -17.29 8.38 0.30
N ARG A 176 -17.08 9.54 -0.31
CA ARG A 176 -17.24 10.84 0.34
C ARG A 176 -18.70 11.13 0.76
N ASN A 177 -19.66 10.41 0.22
CA ASN A 177 -21.08 10.54 0.61
C ASN A 177 -21.35 9.92 2.00
N TRP A 178 -20.48 9.04 2.50
CA TRP A 178 -20.73 8.24 3.69
C TRP A 178 -19.60 8.32 4.72
N MET A 179 -18.36 8.39 4.26
CA MET A 179 -17.15 8.34 5.10
C MET A 179 -15.94 8.88 4.36
N ASP A 180 -14.77 8.82 5.00
CA ASP A 180 -13.49 9.19 4.40
C ASP A 180 -12.50 8.04 4.54
N TYR A 181 -11.33 8.13 3.91
CA TYR A 181 -10.28 7.11 3.94
C TYR A 181 -9.89 6.64 5.35
N PRO A 182 -9.68 7.54 6.36
CA PRO A 182 -9.38 7.09 7.71
C PRO A 182 -10.50 6.25 8.34
N HIS A 183 -11.75 6.49 7.99
CA HIS A 183 -12.86 5.66 8.46
C HIS A 183 -12.82 4.26 7.86
N VAL A 184 -12.54 4.15 6.54
CA VAL A 184 -12.38 2.84 5.89
C VAL A 184 -11.19 2.08 6.47
N ALA A 185 -10.04 2.75 6.64
CA ALA A 185 -8.86 2.13 7.27
C ALA A 185 -9.15 1.67 8.70
N SER A 186 -10.02 2.40 9.42
CA SER A 186 -10.41 2.07 10.80
C SER A 186 -11.31 0.84 10.92
N ILE A 187 -11.87 0.32 9.82
CA ILE A 187 -12.56 -0.98 9.82
C ILE A 187 -11.58 -2.12 10.23
N ALA A 188 -10.29 -1.93 10.04
CA ALA A 188 -9.26 -2.87 10.50
C ALA A 188 -9.19 -3.01 12.04
N CYS A 189 -9.69 -2.03 12.82
CA CYS A 189 -9.69 -2.13 14.28
C CYS A 189 -10.47 -3.38 14.75
N PRO A 190 -9.93 -4.17 15.70
CA PRO A 190 -8.81 -3.90 16.60
C PRO A 190 -7.45 -4.47 16.13
N LYS A 191 -7.24 -4.76 14.88
CA LYS A 191 -5.95 -5.29 14.40
C LYS A 191 -4.82 -4.29 14.66
N PRO A 192 -3.60 -4.76 14.97
CA PRO A 192 -2.42 -3.92 14.98
C PRO A 192 -2.18 -3.26 13.62
N MET A 193 -2.05 -1.93 13.61
CA MET A 193 -1.79 -1.15 12.41
C MET A 193 -0.66 -0.14 12.63
N LEU A 194 0.24 -0.05 11.65
CA LEU A 194 1.31 0.95 11.59
C LEU A 194 1.09 1.87 10.40
N PHE A 195 0.96 3.17 10.65
CA PHE A 195 0.90 4.19 9.60
C PHE A 195 2.10 5.12 9.71
N ILE A 196 2.84 5.28 8.62
CA ILE A 196 4.01 6.16 8.54
C ILE A 196 3.82 7.14 7.39
N ASN A 197 4.15 8.43 7.63
CA ASN A 197 4.14 9.44 6.56
C ASN A 197 5.36 10.35 6.66
N GLY A 198 5.78 10.90 5.51
CA GLY A 198 6.85 11.88 5.44
C GLY A 198 6.35 13.31 5.69
N LEU A 199 7.04 14.07 6.53
CA LEU A 199 6.73 15.49 6.76
C LEU A 199 6.98 16.36 5.51
N ARG A 200 7.86 15.91 4.60
CA ARG A 200 8.18 16.58 3.34
C ARG A 200 7.53 15.93 2.13
N ASP A 201 6.57 15.02 2.36
CA ASP A 201 5.81 14.38 1.29
C ASP A 201 4.87 15.39 0.62
N LYS A 202 5.15 15.70 -0.65
CA LYS A 202 4.37 16.66 -1.44
C LYS A 202 3.06 16.09 -2.00
N LEU A 203 2.85 14.78 -1.89
CA LEU A 203 1.63 14.12 -2.37
C LEU A 203 0.54 14.13 -1.31
N PHE A 204 0.92 14.10 -0.04
CA PHE A 204 0.02 13.97 1.10
C PHE A 204 0.22 15.14 2.07
N PRO A 205 -0.62 16.20 2.02
CA PRO A 205 -0.51 17.34 2.92
C PRO A 205 -0.55 16.92 4.39
N VAL A 206 0.46 17.33 5.16
CA VAL A 206 0.67 16.92 6.57
C VAL A 206 -0.58 17.14 7.42
N LYS A 207 -1.24 18.30 7.31
CA LYS A 207 -2.48 18.57 8.05
C LYS A 207 -3.60 17.57 7.79
N GLY A 208 -3.71 17.07 6.56
CA GLY A 208 -4.68 16.04 6.23
C GLY A 208 -4.29 14.67 6.77
N VAL A 209 -2.99 14.38 6.84
CA VAL A 209 -2.47 13.15 7.48
C VAL A 209 -2.72 13.20 8.99
N GLU A 210 -2.42 14.33 9.66
CA GLU A 210 -2.69 14.54 11.09
C GLU A 210 -4.18 14.35 11.41
N SER A 211 -5.06 14.95 10.61
CA SER A 211 -6.51 14.79 10.77
C SER A 211 -6.95 13.33 10.59
N ALA A 212 -6.41 12.63 9.60
CA ALA A 212 -6.69 11.22 9.38
C ALA A 212 -6.20 10.35 10.55
N PHE A 213 -4.98 10.60 11.05
CA PHE A 213 -4.43 9.88 12.20
C PHE A 213 -5.27 10.10 13.46
N SER A 214 -5.70 11.34 13.72
CA SER A 214 -6.59 11.64 14.85
C SER A 214 -7.90 10.85 14.75
N THR A 215 -8.54 10.82 13.58
CA THR A 215 -9.78 10.04 13.36
C THR A 215 -9.58 8.56 13.66
N MET A 216 -8.47 7.98 13.19
CA MET A 216 -8.17 6.56 13.45
C MET A 216 -7.86 6.31 14.93
N GLN A 217 -7.10 7.19 15.59
CA GLN A 217 -6.78 7.09 17.02
C GLN A 217 -8.06 7.09 17.88
N ASP A 218 -9.03 7.92 17.54
CA ASP A 218 -10.32 7.95 18.22
C ASP A 218 -11.09 6.61 18.10
N VAL A 219 -11.00 5.94 16.93
CA VAL A 219 -11.63 4.63 16.75
C VAL A 219 -10.95 3.57 17.61
N TRP A 220 -9.61 3.44 17.58
CA TRP A 220 -8.89 2.45 18.42
C TRP A 220 -9.11 2.72 19.90
N LYS A 221 -9.12 3.99 20.31
CA LYS A 221 -9.44 4.38 21.68
C LYS A 221 -10.86 4.01 22.09
N SER A 222 -11.84 4.16 21.20
CA SER A 222 -13.23 3.78 21.49
C SER A 222 -13.40 2.28 21.78
N GLN A 223 -12.47 1.47 21.28
CA GLN A 223 -12.42 0.02 21.53
C GLN A 223 -11.45 -0.37 22.66
N SER A 224 -10.83 0.63 23.34
CA SER A 224 -9.83 0.41 24.42
C SER A 224 -8.61 -0.41 23.95
N VAL A 225 -8.16 -0.19 22.73
CA VAL A 225 -7.03 -0.86 22.09
C VAL A 225 -6.08 0.12 21.38
N GLU A 226 -5.98 1.33 21.88
CA GLU A 226 -5.16 2.42 21.33
C GLU A 226 -3.68 2.03 21.14
N ASN A 227 -3.17 1.12 21.96
CA ASN A 227 -1.81 0.59 21.86
C ASN A 227 -1.57 -0.27 20.59
N LEU A 228 -2.64 -0.67 19.89
CA LEU A 228 -2.54 -1.43 18.64
C LEU A 228 -2.49 -0.54 17.40
N LEU A 229 -2.66 0.77 17.53
CA LEU A 229 -2.45 1.71 16.44
C LEU A 229 -1.18 2.53 16.66
N THR A 230 -0.23 2.41 15.75
CA THR A 230 0.98 3.23 15.72
C THR A 230 0.93 4.18 14.53
N THR A 231 1.10 5.48 14.78
CA THR A 231 1.22 6.51 13.76
C THR A 231 2.54 7.25 13.92
N LYS A 232 3.32 7.39 12.84
CA LYS A 232 4.64 8.03 12.87
C LYS A 232 4.81 9.01 11.72
N PHE A 233 5.60 10.07 11.96
CA PHE A 233 6.12 10.95 10.92
C PHE A 233 7.64 10.88 10.90
N TYR A 234 8.20 10.90 9.69
CA TYR A 234 9.62 11.04 9.44
C TYR A 234 9.91 12.35 8.71
N ASP A 235 11.02 13.00 8.98
CA ASP A 235 11.46 14.16 8.18
C ASP A 235 12.03 13.72 6.83
N LEU A 236 11.18 13.09 6.02
CA LEU A 236 11.50 12.52 4.71
C LEU A 236 10.48 12.99 3.67
N PRO A 237 10.86 12.99 2.38
CA PRO A 237 9.91 13.11 1.28
C PRO A 237 9.07 11.82 1.13
N HIS A 238 8.41 11.63 -0.02
CA HIS A 238 7.72 10.40 -0.39
C HIS A 238 8.72 9.26 -0.62
N PHE A 239 9.09 8.54 0.44
CA PHE A 239 10.22 7.61 0.46
C PHE A 239 10.08 6.56 1.57
N CYS A 240 10.52 5.33 1.33
CA CYS A 240 10.53 4.23 2.28
C CYS A 240 11.99 3.89 2.66
N SER A 241 12.57 4.66 3.58
CA SER A 241 13.96 4.49 4.02
C SER A 241 14.20 3.17 4.73
N LYS A 242 15.48 2.80 4.91
CA LYS A 242 15.86 1.64 5.74
C LYS A 242 15.32 1.74 7.15
N GLU A 243 15.38 2.93 7.76
CA GLU A 243 14.85 3.16 9.11
C GLU A 243 13.34 2.86 9.18
N ILE A 244 12.57 3.23 8.15
CA ILE A 244 11.15 2.88 8.05
C ILE A 244 10.98 1.35 7.88
N GLN A 245 11.85 0.71 7.12
CA GLN A 245 11.82 -0.76 6.93
C GLN A 245 12.17 -1.50 8.23
N ASP A 246 13.08 -0.96 9.04
CA ASP A 246 13.40 -1.47 10.39
C ASP A 246 12.19 -1.35 11.32
N ASP A 247 11.50 -0.22 11.32
CA ASP A 247 10.26 -0.03 12.08
C ASP A 247 9.17 -1.05 11.67
N ILE A 248 9.02 -1.33 10.38
CA ILE A 248 8.08 -2.33 9.88
C ILE A 248 8.46 -3.74 10.37
N LEU A 249 9.74 -4.09 10.32
CA LEU A 249 10.23 -5.36 10.83
C LEU A 249 9.96 -5.50 12.32
N GLU A 250 10.26 -4.47 13.11
CA GLU A 250 9.99 -4.46 14.55
C GLU A 250 8.50 -4.60 14.83
N PHE A 251 7.66 -3.83 14.16
CA PHE A 251 6.21 -3.91 14.27
C PHE A 251 5.68 -5.33 13.98
N PHE A 252 6.15 -5.97 12.92
CA PHE A 252 5.76 -7.36 12.64
C PHE A 252 6.30 -8.35 13.65
N ASN A 253 7.52 -8.16 14.15
CA ASN A 253 8.08 -9.01 15.20
C ASN A 253 7.24 -8.95 16.49
N GLN A 254 6.71 -7.78 16.84
CA GLN A 254 5.88 -7.60 18.03
C GLN A 254 4.48 -8.18 17.87
N ASN A 255 3.93 -8.19 16.65
CA ASN A 255 2.52 -8.51 16.43
C ASN A 255 2.27 -9.86 15.70
N LEU A 256 3.30 -10.45 15.08
CA LEU A 256 3.18 -11.67 14.28
C LEU A 256 4.11 -12.81 14.73
N LYS A 257 5.11 -12.58 15.57
CA LYS A 257 5.98 -13.62 16.14
C LYS A 257 5.56 -14.00 17.57
#